data_1a3611e4194b6792189263a04dcefb98
#
_entry.id   1a3611e4194b6792189263a04dcefb98
#
_cell.length_a   1.000
_cell.length_b   1.000
_cell.length_c   1.000
_cell.angle_alpha   90.00
_cell.angle_beta   90.00
_cell.angle_gamma   90.00
#
_symmetry.space_group_name_H-M   'P 1'
#
loop_
_entity.id
_entity.type
_entity.pdbx_description
1 polymer ?
#
loop_
_entity_poly.entity_id
_entity_poly.type
_entity_poly.pdbx_seq_one_letter_code
_entity_poly.pdbx_strand_id
1 'polypeptide(L)'
;MQTNQNISDSNAVNAAALAATGEVSIRTRDLDLFYGDFQALFGVSVDIKPGIITSLIGPSGCGKTTLLRSFNRINERYGNVTTNGEISILGKNIYDADVSLPELRKSVGMVFQRPNPLPISIYDNIVFGLRAHTPRGELKRGMNLDEVVESALREVQLWEATKNKLKDKATSLTLEQQQKLCIARLLPLKPRIILMDEPCSALDADGIERVEELINELRERFTIVMVTHNMGQAKRASDECIYMYLGKIIEHSSTAELFLNPKEEQTAMYIEGRYG
;
A
#
# COMPACT_ATOMS: atom_id res chain seq x y z
N MET A 1 9.96 -1.36 30.21
CA MET A 1 10.65 -1.94 29.02
C MET A 1 9.99 -3.20 28.44
N GLN A 2 9.00 -3.83 29.08
CA GLN A 2 8.36 -5.08 28.58
C GLN A 2 7.05 -4.86 27.80
N THR A 3 6.50 -3.67 27.72
CA THR A 3 5.20 -3.40 27.05
C THR A 3 5.30 -3.08 25.56
N ASN A 4 6.48 -2.72 25.04
CA ASN A 4 6.65 -2.38 23.62
C ASN A 4 6.90 -3.59 22.69
N GLN A 5 7.38 -4.72 23.20
CA GLN A 5 7.56 -5.94 22.44
C GLN A 5 6.21 -6.60 22.05
N ASN A 6 5.19 -6.51 22.88
CA ASN A 6 3.91 -7.16 22.62
C ASN A 6 3.05 -6.53 21.52
N ILE A 7 3.38 -5.30 21.06
CA ILE A 7 2.61 -4.61 20.00
C ILE A 7 3.19 -4.92 18.61
N SER A 8 4.51 -5.11 18.51
CA SER A 8 5.17 -5.52 17.25
C SER A 8 4.86 -6.98 16.90
N ASP A 9 4.79 -7.85 17.90
CA ASP A 9 4.68 -9.29 17.70
C ASP A 9 3.31 -9.74 17.16
N SER A 10 2.21 -9.02 17.45
CA SER A 10 0.88 -9.49 17.06
C SER A 10 0.59 -9.40 15.55
N ASN A 11 1.22 -8.47 14.82
CA ASN A 11 1.03 -8.35 13.37
C ASN A 11 2.02 -9.18 12.57
N ALA A 12 3.27 -9.31 13.04
CA ALA A 12 4.25 -10.21 12.44
C ALA A 12 3.83 -11.68 12.56
N VAL A 13 3.30 -12.07 13.73
CA VAL A 13 2.69 -13.40 13.95
C VAL A 13 1.51 -13.63 13.01
N ASN A 14 0.73 -12.59 12.69
CA ASN A 14 -0.44 -12.70 11.80
C ASN A 14 -0.08 -12.81 10.30
N ALA A 15 0.92 -12.08 9.82
CA ALA A 15 1.36 -12.18 8.42
C ALA A 15 2.04 -13.53 8.14
N ALA A 16 2.92 -13.98 9.04
CA ALA A 16 3.55 -15.30 8.97
C ALA A 16 2.55 -16.45 9.15
N ALA A 17 1.56 -16.30 10.02
CA ALA A 17 0.51 -17.30 10.22
C ALA A 17 -0.39 -17.43 8.99
N LEU A 18 -0.76 -16.33 8.33
CA LEU A 18 -1.52 -16.35 7.07
C LEU A 18 -0.71 -16.94 5.91
N ALA A 19 0.59 -16.64 5.84
CA ALA A 19 1.47 -17.27 4.85
C ALA A 19 1.56 -18.80 5.03
N ALA A 20 1.50 -19.29 6.27
CA ALA A 20 1.55 -20.70 6.60
C ALA A 20 0.23 -21.45 6.28
N THR A 21 -0.92 -20.75 6.22
CA THR A 21 -2.24 -21.36 5.91
C THR A 21 -2.52 -21.46 4.42
N GLY A 22 -1.65 -20.92 3.53
CA GLY A 22 -1.91 -20.83 2.10
C GLY A 22 -3.02 -19.84 1.74
N GLU A 23 -3.47 -19.03 2.69
CA GLU A 23 -4.46 -17.99 2.47
C GLU A 23 -3.90 -16.86 1.60
N VAL A 24 -4.76 -16.30 0.78
CA VAL A 24 -4.46 -15.18 -0.12
C VAL A 24 -4.94 -13.89 0.52
N SER A 25 -4.08 -12.86 0.57
CA SER A 25 -4.45 -11.56 1.13
C SER A 25 -5.42 -10.78 0.23
N ILE A 26 -5.17 -10.83 -1.09
CA ILE A 26 -6.01 -10.18 -2.10
C ILE A 26 -6.25 -11.18 -3.22
N ARG A 27 -7.51 -11.35 -3.58
CA ARG A 27 -7.92 -12.17 -4.73
C ARG A 27 -8.83 -11.39 -5.64
N THR A 28 -8.56 -11.44 -6.95
CA THR A 28 -9.53 -11.00 -7.96
C THR A 28 -9.90 -12.16 -8.87
N ARG A 29 -11.14 -12.16 -9.38
CA ARG A 29 -11.62 -13.12 -10.36
C ARG A 29 -12.44 -12.39 -11.42
N ASP A 30 -12.01 -12.50 -12.66
CA ASP A 30 -12.63 -11.93 -13.85
C ASP A 30 -13.02 -10.45 -13.66
N LEU A 31 -12.10 -9.69 -13.06
CA LEU A 31 -12.35 -8.29 -12.70
C LEU A 31 -12.34 -7.41 -13.95
N ASP A 32 -13.49 -6.87 -14.31
CA ASP A 32 -13.66 -5.77 -15.24
C ASP A 32 -13.93 -4.47 -14.47
N LEU A 33 -13.32 -3.37 -14.90
CA LEU A 33 -13.58 -2.07 -14.32
C LEU A 33 -13.73 -1.01 -15.40
N PHE A 34 -14.79 -0.20 -15.25
CA PHE A 34 -15.16 0.85 -16.19
C PHE A 34 -15.20 2.21 -15.49
N TYR A 35 -14.73 3.24 -16.19
CA TYR A 35 -14.96 4.65 -15.89
C TYR A 35 -15.93 5.20 -16.95
N GLY A 36 -17.26 5.27 -16.63
CA GLY A 36 -18.29 5.49 -17.62
C GLY A 36 -18.25 4.39 -18.69
N ASP A 37 -18.06 4.78 -19.95
CA ASP A 37 -17.97 3.86 -21.10
C ASP A 37 -16.56 3.33 -21.35
N PHE A 38 -15.55 3.86 -20.67
CA PHE A 38 -14.16 3.45 -20.83
C PHE A 38 -13.83 2.25 -19.93
N GLN A 39 -13.53 1.10 -20.54
CA GLN A 39 -13.05 -0.07 -19.80
C GLN A 39 -11.56 0.04 -19.54
N ALA A 40 -11.17 0.04 -18.27
CA ALA A 40 -9.80 0.17 -17.81
C ALA A 40 -9.14 -1.15 -17.41
N LEU A 41 -9.94 -2.15 -16.98
CA LEU A 41 -9.48 -3.49 -16.63
C LEU A 41 -10.32 -4.54 -17.36
N PHE A 42 -9.69 -5.61 -17.83
CA PHE A 42 -10.28 -6.64 -18.67
C PHE A 42 -10.03 -8.04 -18.08
N GLY A 43 -11.00 -8.62 -17.37
CA GLY A 43 -10.98 -9.98 -16.84
C GLY A 43 -9.79 -10.27 -15.93
N VAL A 44 -9.39 -9.32 -15.09
CA VAL A 44 -8.18 -9.43 -14.25
C VAL A 44 -8.40 -10.43 -13.13
N SER A 45 -7.65 -11.54 -13.16
CA SER A 45 -7.64 -12.59 -12.13
C SER A 45 -6.25 -12.72 -11.53
N VAL A 46 -6.11 -12.50 -10.21
CA VAL A 46 -4.83 -12.56 -9.49
C VAL A 46 -5.01 -12.95 -8.03
N ASP A 47 -4.03 -13.66 -7.51
CA ASP A 47 -3.87 -13.97 -6.08
C ASP A 47 -2.59 -13.32 -5.56
N ILE A 48 -2.71 -12.44 -4.57
CA ILE A 48 -1.58 -11.79 -3.90
C ILE A 48 -1.39 -12.42 -2.52
N LYS A 49 -0.20 -12.92 -2.27
CA LYS A 49 0.17 -13.64 -1.05
C LYS A 49 0.33 -12.68 0.14
N PRO A 50 0.09 -13.14 1.38
CA PRO A 50 0.35 -12.36 2.58
C PRO A 50 1.85 -12.21 2.88
N GLY A 51 2.22 -11.11 3.53
CA GLY A 51 3.56 -10.91 4.09
C GLY A 51 4.69 -10.74 3.08
N ILE A 52 4.35 -10.39 1.83
CA ILE A 52 5.32 -10.11 0.77
C ILE A 52 5.05 -8.74 0.13
N ILE A 53 6.03 -8.27 -0.62
CA ILE A 53 5.89 -7.10 -1.51
C ILE A 53 5.61 -7.59 -2.92
N THR A 54 4.45 -7.23 -3.47
CA THR A 54 4.09 -7.47 -4.87
C THR A 54 4.09 -6.15 -5.63
N SER A 55 4.89 -6.05 -6.70
CA SER A 55 4.91 -4.87 -7.57
C SER A 55 4.06 -5.07 -8.82
N LEU A 56 3.28 -4.03 -9.15
CA LEU A 56 2.59 -3.89 -10.42
C LEU A 56 3.47 -3.06 -11.36
N ILE A 57 3.92 -3.64 -12.48
CA ILE A 57 4.77 -2.98 -13.47
C ILE A 57 4.09 -2.99 -14.84
N GLY A 58 4.52 -2.10 -15.73
CA GLY A 58 3.97 -1.98 -17.10
C GLY A 58 3.97 -0.54 -17.58
N PRO A 59 3.65 -0.28 -18.85
CA PRO A 59 3.63 1.05 -19.45
C PRO A 59 2.64 1.99 -18.75
N SER A 60 2.84 3.31 -18.94
CA SER A 60 1.89 4.31 -18.44
C SER A 60 0.50 4.09 -19.04
N GLY A 61 -0.55 4.25 -18.22
CA GLY A 61 -1.94 4.07 -18.66
C GLY A 61 -2.41 2.62 -18.83
N CYS A 62 -1.60 1.59 -18.52
CA CYS A 62 -2.00 0.18 -18.69
C CYS A 62 -2.93 -0.37 -17.58
N GLY A 63 -3.39 0.44 -16.62
CA GLY A 63 -4.36 0.00 -15.62
C GLY A 63 -3.80 -0.31 -14.22
N LYS A 64 -2.48 -0.22 -13.96
CA LYS A 64 -1.84 -0.54 -12.65
C LYS A 64 -2.47 0.19 -11.47
N THR A 65 -2.53 1.51 -11.55
CA THR A 65 -3.14 2.35 -10.51
C THR A 65 -4.63 2.08 -10.36
N THR A 66 -5.33 1.76 -11.45
CA THR A 66 -6.75 1.37 -11.42
C THR A 66 -6.92 0.07 -10.65
N LEU A 67 -6.11 -0.96 -10.94
CA LEU A 67 -6.14 -2.23 -10.21
C LEU A 67 -5.78 -2.03 -8.72
N LEU A 68 -4.69 -1.30 -8.43
CA LEU A 68 -4.29 -1.00 -7.05
C LEU A 68 -5.43 -0.36 -6.25
N ARG A 69 -6.05 0.67 -6.81
CA ARG A 69 -7.13 1.45 -6.17
C ARG A 69 -8.45 0.71 -6.06
N SER A 70 -8.67 -0.36 -6.83
CA SER A 70 -9.86 -1.18 -6.70
C SER A 70 -9.85 -2.01 -5.41
N PHE A 71 -8.69 -2.38 -4.87
CA PHE A 71 -8.57 -3.17 -3.63
C PHE A 71 -9.12 -2.47 -2.37
N ASN A 72 -9.21 -1.14 -2.36
CA ASN A 72 -9.84 -0.38 -1.27
C ASN A 72 -11.01 0.51 -1.73
N ARG A 73 -11.49 0.26 -2.96
CA ARG A 73 -12.63 0.96 -3.55
C ARG A 73 -12.47 2.49 -3.63
N ILE A 74 -11.23 2.98 -3.75
CA ILE A 74 -10.98 4.42 -3.91
C ILE A 74 -11.39 4.91 -5.30
N ASN A 75 -11.38 4.04 -6.32
CA ASN A 75 -11.85 4.37 -7.67
C ASN A 75 -13.26 4.97 -7.68
N GLU A 76 -14.15 4.52 -6.80
CA GLU A 76 -15.53 5.01 -6.70
C GLU A 76 -15.63 6.52 -6.39
N ARG A 77 -14.55 7.15 -5.91
CA ARG A 77 -14.50 8.60 -5.70
C ARG A 77 -14.37 9.42 -6.98
N TYR A 78 -14.02 8.79 -8.08
CA TYR A 78 -13.88 9.46 -9.39
C TYR A 78 -15.20 9.51 -10.17
N GLY A 79 -16.34 9.17 -9.53
CA GLY A 79 -17.67 9.12 -10.15
C GLY A 79 -17.86 7.87 -10.99
N ASN A 80 -18.96 7.71 -11.62
CA ASN A 80 -19.41 6.67 -12.55
C ASN A 80 -18.44 5.47 -12.79
N VAL A 81 -18.13 4.73 -11.73
CA VAL A 81 -17.28 3.52 -11.78
C VAL A 81 -18.16 2.29 -11.68
N THR A 82 -18.05 1.41 -12.65
CA THR A 82 -18.72 0.09 -12.65
C THR A 82 -17.66 -0.99 -12.55
N THR A 83 -17.88 -1.96 -11.66
CA THR A 83 -16.99 -3.10 -11.45
C THR A 83 -17.78 -4.38 -11.57
N ASN A 84 -17.33 -5.31 -12.41
CA ASN A 84 -17.84 -6.67 -12.56
C ASN A 84 -16.75 -7.66 -12.11
N GLY A 85 -17.15 -8.89 -11.79
CA GLY A 85 -16.25 -9.89 -11.23
C GLY A 85 -16.16 -9.78 -9.70
N GLU A 86 -15.12 -10.37 -9.11
CA GLU A 86 -14.97 -10.46 -7.67
C GLU A 86 -13.64 -9.85 -7.20
N ILE A 87 -13.69 -9.13 -6.07
CA ILE A 87 -12.49 -8.73 -5.31
C ILE A 87 -12.68 -9.20 -3.87
N SER A 88 -11.86 -10.13 -3.42
CA SER A 88 -11.83 -10.60 -2.05
C SER A 88 -10.58 -10.11 -1.32
N ILE A 89 -10.78 -9.52 -0.15
CA ILE A 89 -9.71 -9.09 0.76
C ILE A 89 -9.82 -9.90 2.05
N LEU A 90 -8.73 -10.61 2.38
CA LEU A 90 -8.67 -11.49 3.57
C LEU A 90 -9.87 -12.45 3.62
N GLY A 91 -10.23 -13.03 2.47
CA GLY A 91 -11.30 -14.00 2.33
C GLY A 91 -12.72 -13.44 2.27
N LYS A 92 -12.90 -12.10 2.29
CA LYS A 92 -14.22 -11.45 2.21
C LYS A 92 -14.36 -10.64 0.93
N ASN A 93 -15.45 -10.81 0.18
CA ASN A 93 -15.73 -9.99 -0.99
C ASN A 93 -16.03 -8.55 -0.53
N ILE A 94 -15.28 -7.58 -1.09
CA ILE A 94 -15.36 -6.18 -0.67
C ILE A 94 -16.63 -5.47 -1.13
N TYR A 95 -17.45 -6.09 -1.98
CA TYR A 95 -18.73 -5.58 -2.46
C TYR A 95 -19.94 -6.19 -1.74
N ASP A 96 -19.72 -7.09 -0.76
CA ASP A 96 -20.82 -7.61 0.05
C ASP A 96 -21.54 -6.48 0.81
N ALA A 97 -22.85 -6.63 0.98
CA ALA A 97 -23.71 -5.59 1.54
C ALA A 97 -23.35 -5.20 2.99
N ASP A 98 -22.70 -6.07 3.72
CA ASP A 98 -22.23 -5.87 5.11
C ASP A 98 -20.82 -5.27 5.21
N VAL A 99 -20.16 -5.00 4.09
CA VAL A 99 -18.82 -4.40 4.09
C VAL A 99 -18.89 -2.90 4.27
N SER A 100 -18.35 -2.43 5.38
CA SER A 100 -18.17 -1.01 5.68
C SER A 100 -16.93 -0.47 4.97
N LEU A 101 -17.08 0.56 4.13
CA LEU A 101 -15.93 1.22 3.47
C LEU A 101 -14.91 1.79 4.45
N PRO A 102 -15.27 2.41 5.58
CA PRO A 102 -14.31 2.84 6.59
C PRO A 102 -13.47 1.68 7.15
N GLU A 103 -14.09 0.54 7.48
CA GLU A 103 -13.37 -0.63 8.00
C GLU A 103 -12.50 -1.29 6.91
N LEU A 104 -12.97 -1.38 5.67
CA LEU A 104 -12.15 -1.82 4.54
C LEU A 104 -10.90 -0.94 4.41
N ARG A 105 -11.05 0.39 4.39
CA ARG A 105 -9.94 1.34 4.22
C ARG A 105 -9.04 1.45 5.45
N LYS A 106 -9.50 1.07 6.62
CA LYS A 106 -8.69 0.89 7.82
C LYS A 106 -7.79 -0.34 7.68
N SER A 107 -8.33 -1.44 7.17
CA SER A 107 -7.61 -2.70 6.93
C SER A 107 -6.66 -2.62 5.73
N VAL A 108 -7.02 -1.84 4.69
CA VAL A 108 -6.28 -1.66 3.44
C VAL A 108 -5.90 -0.20 3.29
N GLY A 109 -4.77 0.17 3.90
CA GLY A 109 -4.22 1.52 3.85
C GLY A 109 -3.66 1.88 2.47
N MET A 110 -3.58 3.18 2.15
CA MET A 110 -3.04 3.64 0.87
C MET A 110 -2.09 4.82 1.03
N VAL A 111 -0.96 4.72 0.35
CA VAL A 111 0.03 5.78 0.13
C VAL A 111 -0.06 6.21 -1.32
N PHE A 112 -0.20 7.51 -1.55
CA PHE A 112 -0.38 8.09 -2.89
C PHE A 112 0.96 8.51 -3.52
N GLN A 113 0.97 8.63 -4.82
CA GLN A 113 2.11 9.03 -5.63
C GLN A 113 2.73 10.36 -5.17
N ARG A 114 1.89 11.35 -4.90
CA ARG A 114 2.35 12.61 -4.30
C ARG A 114 2.08 12.57 -2.82
N PRO A 115 3.07 12.91 -1.97
CA PRO A 115 2.83 13.05 -0.55
C PRO A 115 1.64 13.98 -0.28
N ASN A 116 0.70 13.52 0.53
CA ASN A 116 -0.53 14.25 0.82
C ASN A 116 -0.80 14.35 2.34
N PRO A 117 0.15 14.88 3.11
CA PRO A 117 -0.11 15.13 4.51
C PRO A 117 -1.30 16.09 4.66
N LEU A 118 -2.11 15.88 5.67
CA LEU A 118 -3.18 16.82 5.98
C LEU A 118 -2.57 18.16 6.40
N PRO A 119 -3.18 19.33 6.07
CA PRO A 119 -2.65 20.65 6.39
C PRO A 119 -2.83 21.03 7.89
N ILE A 120 -2.56 20.07 8.76
CA ILE A 120 -2.59 20.14 10.22
C ILE A 120 -1.20 19.81 10.77
N SER A 121 -1.05 19.71 12.10
CA SER A 121 0.23 19.39 12.72
C SER A 121 0.74 17.99 12.36
N ILE A 122 2.06 17.76 12.52
CA ILE A 122 2.67 16.43 12.39
C ILE A 122 1.97 15.46 13.36
N TYR A 123 1.80 15.86 14.61
CA TYR A 123 1.09 15.08 15.63
C TYR A 123 -0.33 14.71 15.20
N ASP A 124 -1.11 15.70 14.76
CA ASP A 124 -2.50 15.45 14.38
C ASP A 124 -2.64 14.59 13.12
N ASN A 125 -1.67 14.61 12.21
CA ASN A 125 -1.63 13.67 11.08
C ASN A 125 -1.58 12.22 11.56
N ILE A 126 -0.75 11.89 12.55
CA ILE A 126 -0.61 10.52 13.08
C ILE A 126 -1.89 10.07 13.80
N VAL A 127 -2.47 10.93 14.64
CA VAL A 127 -3.64 10.54 15.43
C VAL A 127 -4.97 10.68 14.66
N PHE A 128 -4.97 11.25 13.47
CA PHE A 128 -6.17 11.53 12.69
C PHE A 128 -7.04 10.29 12.48
N GLY A 129 -6.42 9.21 11.99
CA GLY A 129 -7.12 7.96 11.75
C GLY A 129 -7.74 7.36 13.01
N LEU A 130 -7.00 7.37 14.12
CA LEU A 130 -7.51 6.90 15.41
C LEU A 130 -8.73 7.70 15.86
N ARG A 131 -8.66 9.02 15.74
CA ARG A 131 -9.80 9.90 16.11
C ARG A 131 -11.03 9.67 15.22
N ALA A 132 -10.82 9.34 13.96
CA ALA A 132 -11.90 9.08 13.02
C ALA A 132 -12.60 7.73 13.26
N HIS A 133 -11.84 6.72 13.70
CA HIS A 133 -12.33 5.35 13.86
C HIS A 133 -12.66 4.97 15.32
N THR A 134 -12.37 5.82 16.29
CA THR A 134 -12.63 5.53 17.70
C THR A 134 -13.69 6.48 18.27
N PRO A 135 -14.74 5.96 18.93
CA PRO A 135 -15.75 6.80 19.58
C PRO A 135 -15.13 7.82 20.54
N ARG A 136 -15.69 9.04 20.57
CA ARG A 136 -15.12 10.20 21.32
C ARG A 136 -14.85 9.96 22.81
N GLY A 137 -15.37 8.92 23.43
CA GLY A 137 -15.16 8.59 24.85
C GLY A 137 -14.08 7.54 25.10
N GLU A 138 -13.75 6.74 24.12
CA GLU A 138 -12.86 5.57 24.27
C GLU A 138 -11.38 5.93 24.11
N LEU A 139 -11.04 6.92 23.27
CA LEU A 139 -9.66 7.44 23.13
C LEU A 139 -9.05 7.96 24.43
N LYS A 140 -9.89 8.35 25.41
CA LYS A 140 -9.43 8.90 26.71
C LYS A 140 -9.18 7.83 27.77
N ARG A 141 -9.58 6.57 27.56
CA ARG A 141 -9.63 5.55 28.63
C ARG A 141 -8.47 4.55 28.67
N GLY A 142 -7.36 4.78 27.96
CA GLY A 142 -6.24 3.84 28.09
C GLY A 142 -5.15 3.92 27.00
N MET A 143 -5.29 4.79 26.02
CA MET A 143 -4.30 4.94 24.95
C MET A 143 -3.51 6.23 25.18
N ASN A 144 -2.21 6.11 25.40
CA ASN A 144 -1.30 7.26 25.41
C ASN A 144 -1.01 7.68 23.95
N LEU A 145 -1.68 8.73 23.48
CA LEU A 145 -1.50 9.21 22.11
C LEU A 145 -0.08 9.70 21.83
N ASP A 146 0.64 10.20 22.84
CA ASP A 146 2.03 10.65 22.69
C ASP A 146 2.94 9.46 22.40
N GLU A 147 2.75 8.34 23.09
CA GLU A 147 3.48 7.08 22.81
C GLU A 147 3.15 6.53 21.41
N VAL A 148 1.88 6.62 20.99
CA VAL A 148 1.47 6.20 19.64
C VAL A 148 2.17 7.05 18.58
N VAL A 149 2.22 8.37 18.77
CA VAL A 149 2.88 9.29 17.83
C VAL A 149 4.37 9.02 17.78
N GLU A 150 5.02 8.90 18.94
CA GLU A 150 6.45 8.58 19.01
C GLU A 150 6.75 7.25 18.32
N SER A 151 5.99 6.19 18.64
CA SER A 151 6.17 4.86 18.03
C SER A 151 6.03 4.90 16.52
N ALA A 152 4.95 5.52 16.00
CA ALA A 152 4.72 5.61 14.56
C ALA A 152 5.81 6.42 13.83
N LEU A 153 6.31 7.51 14.43
CA LEU A 153 7.37 8.31 13.84
C LEU A 153 8.75 7.63 13.92
N ARG A 154 9.00 6.83 14.96
CA ARG A 154 10.21 6.00 15.05
C ARG A 154 10.23 4.91 14.00
N GLU A 155 9.09 4.27 13.79
CA GLU A 155 8.93 3.18 12.83
C GLU A 155 9.22 3.60 11.38
N VAL A 156 8.95 4.87 11.03
CA VAL A 156 9.31 5.44 9.72
C VAL A 156 10.61 6.25 9.75
N GLN A 157 11.40 6.13 10.81
CA GLN A 157 12.68 6.85 10.98
C GLN A 157 12.55 8.37 10.89
N LEU A 158 11.41 8.93 11.36
CA LEU A 158 11.11 10.36 11.30
C LEU A 158 11.15 11.06 12.68
N TRP A 159 11.21 10.28 13.78
CA TRP A 159 11.15 10.81 15.15
C TRP A 159 12.23 11.84 15.45
N GLU A 160 13.49 11.52 15.20
CA GLU A 160 14.61 12.42 15.54
C GLU A 160 14.51 13.77 14.81
N ALA A 161 14.02 13.76 13.58
CA ALA A 161 13.82 14.97 12.79
C ALA A 161 12.60 15.79 13.20
N THR A 162 11.65 15.21 13.97
CA THR A 162 10.34 15.84 14.22
C THR A 162 9.97 16.01 15.70
N LYS A 163 10.63 15.31 16.64
CA LYS A 163 10.29 15.30 18.08
C LYS A 163 10.14 16.68 18.72
N ASN A 164 10.90 17.68 18.27
CA ASN A 164 10.85 19.05 18.79
C ASN A 164 9.89 19.97 18.02
N LYS A 165 9.22 19.48 16.98
CA LYS A 165 8.32 20.25 16.09
C LYS A 165 7.01 19.54 15.77
N LEU A 166 6.54 18.66 16.66
CA LEU A 166 5.30 17.88 16.45
C LEU A 166 4.06 18.74 16.23
N LYS A 167 4.08 20.00 16.71
CA LYS A 167 2.98 20.96 16.54
C LYS A 167 3.07 21.77 15.23
N ASP A 168 4.19 21.68 14.51
CA ASP A 168 4.37 22.38 13.26
C ASP A 168 3.48 21.75 12.17
N LYS A 169 3.15 22.54 11.14
CA LYS A 169 2.38 22.05 9.99
C LYS A 169 3.15 20.95 9.27
N ALA A 170 2.50 19.84 9.00
CA ALA A 170 3.09 18.72 8.27
C ALA A 170 3.58 19.11 6.86
N THR A 171 2.96 20.13 6.25
CA THR A 171 3.36 20.66 4.94
C THR A 171 4.69 21.40 4.94
N SER A 172 5.29 21.69 6.10
CA SER A 172 6.63 22.30 6.20
C SER A 172 7.76 21.28 6.12
N LEU A 173 7.46 20.00 6.13
CA LEU A 173 8.42 18.92 5.98
C LEU A 173 8.93 18.81 4.53
N THR A 174 10.11 18.22 4.33
CA THR A 174 10.60 17.86 2.98
C THR A 174 9.70 16.83 2.33
N LEU A 175 9.76 16.66 1.00
CA LEU A 175 8.92 15.68 0.29
C LEU A 175 9.13 14.26 0.82
N GLU A 176 10.37 13.84 1.06
CA GLU A 176 10.67 12.55 1.68
C GLU A 176 10.02 12.42 3.06
N GLN A 177 10.19 13.43 3.92
CA GLN A 177 9.60 13.43 5.26
C GLN A 177 8.07 13.42 5.22
N GLN A 178 7.46 14.13 4.26
CA GLN A 178 6.02 14.09 4.04
C GLN A 178 5.56 12.68 3.60
N GLN A 179 6.33 12.01 2.73
CA GLN A 179 6.02 10.64 2.30
C GLN A 179 6.10 9.67 3.48
N LYS A 180 7.17 9.73 4.27
CA LYS A 180 7.31 8.95 5.51
C LYS A 180 6.17 9.24 6.50
N LEU A 181 5.74 10.50 6.64
CA LEU A 181 4.60 10.86 7.47
C LEU A 181 3.27 10.26 6.95
N CYS A 182 3.09 10.21 5.62
CA CYS A 182 1.91 9.57 5.03
C CYS A 182 1.88 8.06 5.30
N ILE A 183 3.02 7.40 5.36
CA ILE A 183 3.14 6.00 5.79
C ILE A 183 2.86 5.90 7.29
N ALA A 184 3.53 6.70 8.12
CA ALA A 184 3.37 6.71 9.58
C ALA A 184 1.90 6.90 10.02
N ARG A 185 1.14 7.73 9.30
CA ARG A 185 -0.29 7.97 9.55
C ARG A 185 -1.16 6.72 9.47
N LEU A 186 -0.74 5.70 8.72
CA LEU A 186 -1.47 4.43 8.58
C LEU A 186 -1.21 3.48 9.76
N LEU A 187 0.00 3.50 10.33
CA LEU A 187 0.47 2.50 11.29
C LEU A 187 -0.37 2.38 12.57
N PRO A 188 -0.87 3.48 13.18
CA PRO A 188 -1.74 3.39 14.34
C PRO A 188 -3.06 2.66 14.11
N LEU A 189 -3.52 2.58 12.86
CA LEU A 189 -4.73 1.85 12.46
C LEU A 189 -4.49 0.35 12.31
N LYS A 190 -3.22 -0.08 12.35
CA LYS A 190 -2.79 -1.48 12.19
C LYS A 190 -3.39 -2.13 10.92
N PRO A 191 -3.16 -1.54 9.73
CA PRO A 191 -3.65 -2.14 8.49
C PRO A 191 -3.07 -3.55 8.32
N ARG A 192 -3.72 -4.39 7.54
CA ARG A 192 -3.19 -5.70 7.13
C ARG A 192 -2.47 -5.62 5.80
N ILE A 193 -2.89 -4.68 4.96
CA ILE A 193 -2.40 -4.45 3.61
C ILE A 193 -2.09 -2.96 3.44
N ILE A 194 -0.95 -2.66 2.81
CA ILE A 194 -0.57 -1.30 2.44
C ILE A 194 -0.44 -1.24 0.91
N LEU A 195 -1.25 -0.41 0.29
CA LEU A 195 -1.20 -0.10 -1.14
C LEU A 195 -0.30 1.13 -1.34
N MET A 196 0.64 1.08 -2.28
CA MET A 196 1.55 2.17 -2.58
C MET A 196 1.52 2.50 -4.07
N ASP A 197 1.01 3.67 -4.41
CA ASP A 197 0.94 4.16 -5.79
C ASP A 197 2.17 5.01 -6.08
N GLU A 198 3.20 4.45 -6.71
CA GLU A 198 4.47 5.10 -7.06
C GLU A 198 5.12 5.88 -5.89
N PRO A 199 5.38 5.25 -4.74
CA PRO A 199 5.72 5.95 -3.49
C PRO A 199 7.00 6.79 -3.54
N CYS A 200 7.87 6.56 -4.52
CA CYS A 200 9.17 7.21 -4.64
C CYS A 200 9.27 8.19 -5.82
N SER A 201 8.24 8.32 -6.66
CA SER A 201 8.33 9.07 -7.93
C SER A 201 8.56 10.59 -7.78
N ALA A 202 8.27 11.16 -6.62
CA ALA A 202 8.45 12.59 -6.33
C ALA A 202 9.75 12.90 -5.57
N LEU A 203 10.61 11.89 -5.31
CA LEU A 203 11.77 11.97 -4.44
C LEU A 203 13.08 12.05 -5.25
N ASP A 204 14.11 12.64 -4.65
CA ASP A 204 15.48 12.57 -5.14
C ASP A 204 16.11 11.19 -4.86
N ALA A 205 17.30 10.93 -5.37
CA ALA A 205 17.96 9.63 -5.28
C ALA A 205 18.12 9.14 -3.83
N ASP A 206 18.56 10.02 -2.92
CA ASP A 206 18.73 9.69 -1.52
C ASP A 206 17.38 9.42 -0.81
N GLY A 207 16.35 10.16 -1.18
CA GLY A 207 14.99 9.97 -0.67
C GLY A 207 14.38 8.65 -1.15
N ILE A 208 14.66 8.26 -2.40
CA ILE A 208 14.24 6.95 -2.94
C ILE A 208 14.84 5.82 -2.11
N GLU A 209 16.16 5.82 -1.90
CA GLU A 209 16.88 4.79 -1.13
C GLU A 209 16.27 4.66 0.28
N ARG A 210 16.12 5.77 1.01
CA ARG A 210 15.58 5.77 2.36
C ARG A 210 14.11 5.29 2.44
N VAL A 211 13.31 5.55 1.42
CA VAL A 211 11.92 5.06 1.38
C VAL A 211 11.86 3.59 0.94
N GLU A 212 12.73 3.14 0.03
CA GLU A 212 12.86 1.72 -0.32
C GLU A 212 13.30 0.87 0.89
N GLU A 213 14.28 1.33 1.67
CA GLU A 213 14.69 0.68 2.92
C GLU A 213 13.52 0.56 3.91
N LEU A 214 12.78 1.66 4.11
CA LEU A 214 11.59 1.65 4.96
C LEU A 214 10.53 0.64 4.47
N ILE A 215 10.25 0.59 3.16
CA ILE A 215 9.29 -0.36 2.58
C ILE A 215 9.75 -1.80 2.85
N ASN A 216 11.05 -2.08 2.71
CA ASN A 216 11.62 -3.39 3.01
C ASN A 216 11.50 -3.77 4.50
N GLU A 217 11.66 -2.82 5.43
CA GLU A 217 11.45 -3.07 6.87
C GLU A 217 9.96 -3.38 7.17
N LEU A 218 9.04 -2.66 6.49
CA LEU A 218 7.60 -2.83 6.70
C LEU A 218 7.05 -4.17 6.19
N ARG A 219 7.70 -4.83 5.22
CA ARG A 219 7.23 -6.11 4.67
C ARG A 219 7.15 -7.23 5.70
N GLU A 220 7.95 -7.17 6.76
CA GLU A 220 7.92 -8.18 7.83
C GLU A 220 6.57 -8.23 8.57
N ARG A 221 5.80 -7.14 8.47
CA ARG A 221 4.55 -6.94 9.22
C ARG A 221 3.32 -6.75 8.36
N PHE A 222 3.50 -6.34 7.12
CA PHE A 222 2.41 -5.96 6.22
C PHE A 222 2.51 -6.70 4.88
N THR A 223 1.36 -6.98 4.29
CA THR A 223 1.30 -7.27 2.86
C THR A 223 1.37 -5.95 2.11
N ILE A 224 2.29 -5.81 1.17
CA ILE A 224 2.47 -4.56 0.42
C ILE A 224 2.21 -4.81 -1.06
N VAL A 225 1.38 -3.98 -1.67
CA VAL A 225 1.19 -3.94 -3.12
C VAL A 225 1.63 -2.58 -3.61
N MET A 226 2.61 -2.55 -4.50
CA MET A 226 3.22 -1.31 -4.97
C MET A 226 3.11 -1.17 -6.49
N VAL A 227 2.66 -0.03 -6.97
CA VAL A 227 2.83 0.37 -8.38
C VAL A 227 4.16 1.08 -8.52
N THR A 228 4.95 0.70 -9.51
CA THR A 228 6.14 1.45 -9.90
C THR A 228 6.38 1.37 -11.40
N HIS A 229 6.90 2.45 -11.99
CA HIS A 229 7.42 2.48 -13.35
C HIS A 229 8.95 2.33 -13.38
N ASN A 230 9.60 2.28 -12.20
CA ASN A 230 11.05 2.09 -12.08
C ASN A 230 11.38 0.59 -11.92
N MET A 231 11.91 0.00 -13.00
CA MET A 231 12.30 -1.41 -13.04
C MET A 231 13.34 -1.77 -11.97
N GLY A 232 14.29 -0.85 -11.73
CA GLY A 232 15.30 -1.04 -10.68
C GLY A 232 14.67 -1.15 -9.30
N GLN A 233 13.68 -0.31 -9.01
CA GLN A 233 12.90 -0.36 -7.76
C GLN A 233 12.12 -1.67 -7.65
N ALA A 234 11.38 -2.06 -8.68
CA ALA A 234 10.64 -3.33 -8.67
C ALA A 234 11.58 -4.51 -8.39
N LYS A 235 12.75 -4.54 -9.05
CA LYS A 235 13.74 -5.62 -8.90
C LYS A 235 14.35 -5.68 -7.49
N ARG A 236 14.58 -4.53 -6.82
CA ARG A 236 15.20 -4.50 -5.48
C ARG A 236 14.21 -4.71 -4.34
N ALA A 237 13.00 -4.15 -4.49
CA ALA A 237 12.06 -4.03 -3.38
C ALA A 237 10.94 -5.07 -3.39
N SER A 238 10.79 -5.91 -4.43
CA SER A 238 9.65 -6.82 -4.53
C SER A 238 10.03 -8.29 -4.47
N ASP A 239 9.17 -9.10 -3.88
CA ASP A 239 9.25 -10.56 -3.88
C ASP A 239 8.60 -11.14 -5.15
N GLU A 240 7.45 -10.57 -5.56
CA GLU A 240 6.72 -10.93 -6.78
C GLU A 240 6.44 -9.69 -7.63
N CYS A 241 6.39 -9.89 -8.96
CA CYS A 241 6.00 -8.86 -9.91
C CYS A 241 4.85 -9.33 -10.79
N ILE A 242 3.95 -8.39 -11.07
CA ILE A 242 2.83 -8.55 -12.00
C ILE A 242 3.05 -7.56 -13.14
N TYR A 243 3.28 -8.07 -14.34
CA TYR A 243 3.35 -7.24 -15.54
C TYR A 243 1.95 -7.06 -16.13
N MET A 244 1.57 -5.79 -16.33
CA MET A 244 0.27 -5.40 -16.89
C MET A 244 0.45 -4.68 -18.22
N TYR A 245 -0.45 -4.99 -19.18
CA TYR A 245 -0.53 -4.32 -20.46
C TYR A 245 -1.99 -4.17 -20.90
N LEU A 246 -2.39 -2.96 -21.31
CA LEU A 246 -3.74 -2.63 -21.80
C LEU A 246 -4.88 -3.21 -20.93
N GLY A 247 -4.79 -3.00 -19.61
CA GLY A 247 -5.82 -3.41 -18.65
C GLY A 247 -5.83 -4.91 -18.31
N LYS A 248 -4.85 -5.68 -18.78
CA LYS A 248 -4.73 -7.12 -18.54
C LYS A 248 -3.46 -7.44 -17.77
N ILE A 249 -3.49 -8.53 -17.00
CA ILE A 249 -2.29 -9.17 -16.49
C ILE A 249 -1.72 -10.05 -17.60
N ILE A 250 -0.46 -9.82 -17.92
CA ILE A 250 0.27 -10.60 -18.91
C ILE A 250 1.07 -11.70 -18.22
N GLU A 251 1.79 -11.34 -17.16
CA GLU A 251 2.60 -12.29 -16.39
C GLU A 251 2.60 -11.96 -14.91
N HIS A 252 2.58 -13.00 -14.07
CA HIS A 252 2.76 -12.90 -12.62
C HIS A 252 3.72 -14.02 -12.19
N SER A 253 4.85 -13.63 -11.62
CA SER A 253 5.86 -14.57 -11.13
C SER A 253 6.73 -13.95 -10.03
N SER A 254 7.66 -14.73 -9.47
CA SER A 254 8.68 -14.17 -8.59
C SER A 254 9.47 -13.09 -9.31
N THR A 255 9.90 -12.06 -8.60
CA THR A 255 10.68 -10.98 -9.19
C THR A 255 11.93 -11.50 -9.92
N ALA A 256 12.63 -12.46 -9.32
CA ALA A 256 13.81 -13.07 -9.92
C ALA A 256 13.48 -13.73 -11.26
N GLU A 257 12.42 -14.53 -11.31
CA GLU A 257 12.01 -15.23 -12.53
C GLU A 257 11.55 -14.26 -13.62
N LEU A 258 10.72 -13.28 -13.28
CA LEU A 258 10.20 -12.30 -14.23
C LEU A 258 11.32 -11.47 -14.88
N PHE A 259 12.36 -11.08 -14.12
CA PHE A 259 13.46 -10.27 -14.65
C PHE A 259 14.60 -11.06 -15.32
N LEU A 260 14.77 -12.34 -14.98
CA LEU A 260 15.86 -13.18 -15.54
C LEU A 260 15.39 -14.10 -16.65
N ASN A 261 14.16 -14.58 -16.57
CA ASN A 261 13.60 -15.57 -17.50
C ASN A 261 12.09 -15.38 -17.66
N PRO A 262 11.64 -14.23 -18.20
CA PRO A 262 10.21 -13.98 -18.43
C PRO A 262 9.62 -15.04 -19.35
N LYS A 263 8.40 -15.49 -19.03
CA LYS A 263 7.69 -16.53 -19.79
C LYS A 263 6.99 -15.97 -21.02
N GLU A 264 6.56 -14.70 -20.91
CA GLU A 264 5.82 -14.01 -21.97
C GLU A 264 6.75 -13.10 -22.77
N GLU A 265 6.69 -13.17 -24.08
CA GLU A 265 7.50 -12.34 -24.98
C GLU A 265 7.27 -10.85 -24.72
N GLN A 266 6.03 -10.46 -24.45
CA GLN A 266 5.69 -9.07 -24.13
C GLN A 266 6.38 -8.59 -22.85
N THR A 267 6.50 -9.45 -21.84
CA THR A 267 7.24 -9.16 -20.59
C THR A 267 8.72 -8.96 -20.89
N ALA A 268 9.32 -9.86 -21.69
CA ALA A 268 10.72 -9.76 -22.09
C ALA A 268 11.00 -8.44 -22.82
N MET A 269 10.19 -8.09 -23.81
CA MET A 269 10.34 -6.85 -24.58
C MET A 269 10.22 -5.59 -23.68
N TYR A 270 9.31 -5.62 -22.71
CA TYR A 270 9.15 -4.50 -21.76
C TYR A 270 10.36 -4.34 -20.86
N ILE A 271 10.89 -5.42 -20.30
CA ILE A 271 12.09 -5.42 -19.42
C ILE A 271 13.33 -4.96 -20.18
N GLU A 272 13.47 -5.34 -21.46
CA GLU A 272 14.56 -4.91 -22.32
C GLU A 272 14.45 -3.46 -22.82
N GLY A 273 13.36 -2.74 -22.44
CA GLY A 273 13.12 -1.37 -22.89
C GLY A 273 12.71 -1.25 -24.36
N ARG A 274 12.27 -2.35 -24.99
CA ARG A 274 11.79 -2.36 -26.39
C ARG A 274 10.30 -2.05 -26.52
N TYR A 275 9.61 -1.94 -25.39
CA TYR A 275 8.17 -1.65 -25.30
C TYR A 275 7.96 -0.52 -24.31
N GLY A 276 7.38 0.60 -24.74
CA GLY A 276 7.06 1.75 -23.87
C GLY A 276 6.13 2.72 -24.56
#